data_83e8869a8db73e8bbed17224fe05f329
#
_entry.id   83e8869a8db73e8bbed17224fe05f329
#
_cell.length_a   1.000
_cell.length_b   1.000
_cell.length_c   1.000
_cell.angle_alpha   90.00
_cell.angle_beta   90.00
_cell.angle_gamma   90.00
#
_symmetry.space_group_name_H-M   'P 1'
#
loop_
_entity.id
_entity.type
_entity.pdbx_description
1 polymer ?
#
loop_
_entity_poly.entity_id
_entity_poly.type
_entity_poly.pdbx_seq_one_letter_code
_entity_poly.pdbx_strand_id
1 'polypeptide(L)'
;MKNFQKIFYSIFAIYVFSCSSENLDAPFKVSSPNNSLIATVSLDSGLPYYSLTFNGTPIVDRSRLGIKTDKLIFSDQLEVIKVKRRSKDKSWKQVWGEQKIIRDNHNELELTLLCKVEKNKMILRFKIFDDGIGFRYEVPRQNQLSEFTILDELTEFNLSEDSPSWWIPAYAYRRYEFLYAKTLISEISRDKFSELVENLNGPRIGPEAVQTPFTTQRKDGTVVTIHEANLANYSSMALKATGTKNLECDLFPWSDGTKVKTSAPMKSPWRTIIVGASPSDIVMSTLTLNLNEPNKLSNTSWIEPGKYIGIWWEMIGTNQSTWGSGPHHGAKTEKVMKYIDFGSEHGFDGVLVEGWNKGWDQNWCCNGEGEDFGFYHPHPDFDHKLVRNYAKEKNIRIVGHHETGTQIENYESQLDSAFAYCKRNGIRVVKTGYVNDGSKNIKRTGADGKIYKEWHHGQYMVEHFRKVLETAAKYEVSIVVHEPIKDTGLRRTYPNMVSREGARGQEFNGFMGINDNNKPNHTTILPFTRLVSSPMDYTSGIFNLTEYRYFAPDN
;
A
#
# COMPACT_ATOMS: atom_id res chain seq x y z
N MET A 1 62.55 -15.03 51.04
CA MET A 1 61.20 -15.19 50.51
C MET A 1 60.51 -13.83 50.62
N LYS A 2 60.41 -13.11 49.51
CA LYS A 2 59.84 -11.75 49.48
C LYS A 2 58.47 -11.80 48.79
N ASN A 3 57.44 -11.44 49.54
CA ASN A 3 56.06 -11.30 49.01
C ASN A 3 55.97 -10.00 48.21
N PHE A 4 55.61 -10.09 46.92
CA PHE A 4 55.17 -8.95 46.09
C PHE A 4 53.64 -8.89 46.09
N GLN A 5 53.05 -7.93 46.78
CA GLN A 5 51.65 -7.53 46.60
C GLN A 5 51.56 -6.65 45.36
N LYS A 6 50.79 -7.10 44.36
CA LYS A 6 50.37 -6.27 43.23
C LYS A 6 49.11 -5.50 43.59
N ILE A 7 49.23 -4.18 43.69
CA ILE A 7 48.09 -3.25 43.85
C ILE A 7 47.52 -2.98 42.46
N PHE A 8 46.27 -3.41 42.25
CA PHE A 8 45.49 -3.05 41.05
C PHE A 8 44.77 -1.72 41.30
N TYR A 9 45.17 -0.65 40.58
CA TYR A 9 44.40 0.58 40.52
C TYR A 9 43.33 0.44 39.45
N SER A 10 42.04 0.33 39.88
CA SER A 10 40.89 0.44 39.00
C SER A 10 40.62 1.92 38.72
N ILE A 11 40.88 2.37 37.52
CA ILE A 11 40.47 3.71 37.08
C ILE A 11 39.01 3.63 36.75
N PHE A 12 38.14 4.17 37.62
CA PHE A 12 36.73 4.39 37.34
C PHE A 12 36.62 5.65 36.45
N ALA A 13 36.42 5.49 35.15
CA ALA A 13 36.06 6.59 34.26
C ALA A 13 34.63 6.98 34.53
N ILE A 14 34.42 8.08 35.27
CA ILE A 14 33.13 8.72 35.44
C ILE A 14 32.78 9.39 34.12
N TYR A 15 31.93 8.78 33.33
CA TYR A 15 31.26 9.45 32.22
C TYR A 15 30.25 10.46 32.78
N VAL A 16 30.66 11.70 32.87
CA VAL A 16 29.76 12.82 33.11
C VAL A 16 28.90 13.00 31.88
N PHE A 17 27.70 12.46 31.89
CA PHE A 17 26.66 12.84 30.90
C PHE A 17 26.31 14.31 31.17
N SER A 18 26.88 15.19 30.37
CA SER A 18 26.43 16.59 30.31
C SER A 18 25.01 16.58 29.74
N CYS A 19 24.03 16.69 30.60
CA CYS A 19 22.65 16.94 30.23
C CYS A 19 22.55 18.43 29.88
N SER A 20 22.99 18.83 28.66
CA SER A 20 22.66 20.14 28.15
C SER A 20 21.14 20.15 27.90
N SER A 21 20.42 21.01 28.58
CA SER A 21 19.00 21.27 28.30
C SER A 21 18.92 21.78 26.84
N GLU A 22 18.35 20.96 25.94
CA GLU A 22 18.12 21.37 24.56
C GLU A 22 17.17 22.60 24.56
N ASN A 23 17.52 23.63 23.81
CA ASN A 23 16.68 24.81 23.67
C ASN A 23 15.37 24.41 22.96
N LEU A 24 14.25 24.53 23.64
CA LEU A 24 12.92 24.12 23.15
C LEU A 24 12.32 25.08 22.11
N ASP A 25 12.93 26.25 21.91
CA ASP A 25 12.51 27.26 20.91
C ASP A 25 13.35 27.23 19.63
N ALA A 26 14.45 26.47 19.60
CA ALA A 26 15.33 26.40 18.45
C ALA A 26 14.80 25.42 17.38
N PRO A 27 15.13 25.63 16.09
CA PRO A 27 14.87 24.61 15.07
C PRO A 27 15.60 23.30 15.40
N PHE A 28 14.86 22.19 15.33
CA PHE A 28 15.35 20.85 15.67
C PHE A 28 15.85 20.16 14.40
N LYS A 29 17.16 19.95 14.31
CA LYS A 29 17.78 19.22 13.20
C LYS A 29 17.99 17.77 13.55
N VAL A 30 17.75 16.87 12.60
CA VAL A 30 18.09 15.46 12.65
C VAL A 30 18.62 15.01 11.29
N SER A 31 19.77 14.34 11.28
CA SER A 31 20.44 13.87 10.05
C SER A 31 20.30 12.35 9.89
N SER A 32 20.46 11.88 8.64
CA SER A 32 20.69 10.46 8.36
C SER A 32 22.01 9.99 9.00
N PRO A 33 22.20 8.68 9.17
CA PRO A 33 23.47 8.13 9.71
C PRO A 33 24.71 8.57 8.93
N ASN A 34 24.62 8.67 7.60
CA ASN A 34 25.68 9.16 6.72
C ASN A 34 25.75 10.69 6.57
N ASN A 35 24.86 11.43 7.23
CA ASN A 35 24.69 12.90 7.16
C ASN A 35 24.33 13.48 5.78
N SER A 36 23.92 12.66 4.82
CA SER A 36 23.50 13.15 3.50
C SER A 36 22.13 13.83 3.53
N LEU A 37 21.21 13.34 4.35
CA LEU A 37 19.88 13.92 4.55
C LEU A 37 19.79 14.64 5.89
N ILE A 38 19.23 15.85 5.89
CA ILE A 38 18.99 16.62 7.12
C ILE A 38 17.55 17.15 7.10
N ALA A 39 16.75 16.69 8.05
CA ALA A 39 15.45 17.28 8.32
C ALA A 39 15.56 18.34 9.41
N THR A 40 14.95 19.48 9.18
CA THR A 40 14.83 20.57 10.15
C THR A 40 13.36 20.77 10.50
N VAL A 41 13.02 20.67 11.77
CA VAL A 41 11.66 20.87 12.29
C VAL A 41 11.64 22.15 13.12
N SER A 42 10.65 23.00 12.94
CA SER A 42 10.52 24.27 13.65
C SER A 42 9.07 24.58 14.01
N LEU A 43 8.87 25.35 15.05
CA LEU A 43 7.60 26.00 15.35
C LEU A 43 7.75 27.51 15.09
N ASP A 44 6.80 28.07 14.34
CA ASP A 44 6.71 29.51 14.12
C ASP A 44 5.33 29.96 14.58
N SER A 45 5.32 30.80 15.62
CA SER A 45 4.08 31.27 16.26
C SER A 45 3.13 30.12 16.65
N GLY A 46 3.70 28.97 17.05
CA GLY A 46 2.94 27.78 17.42
C GLY A 46 2.49 26.90 16.24
N LEU A 47 2.89 27.20 15.01
CA LEU A 47 2.63 26.40 13.81
C LEU A 47 3.84 25.50 13.52
N PRO A 48 3.66 24.17 13.38
CA PRO A 48 4.77 23.27 13.09
C PRO A 48 5.10 23.20 11.61
N TYR A 49 6.38 23.23 11.28
CA TYR A 49 6.93 23.13 9.93
C TYR A 49 8.11 22.17 9.88
N TYR A 50 8.40 21.66 8.69
CA TYR A 50 9.64 20.95 8.41
C TYR A 50 10.24 21.39 7.07
N SER A 51 11.51 21.09 6.90
CA SER A 51 12.22 21.17 5.61
C SER A 51 13.21 20.03 5.50
N LEU A 52 13.66 19.71 4.28
CA LEU A 52 14.59 18.62 4.00
C LEU A 52 15.67 19.06 3.03
N THR A 53 16.93 18.75 3.35
CA THR A 53 18.07 18.91 2.44
C THR A 53 18.74 17.55 2.16
N PHE A 54 19.27 17.40 0.96
CA PHE A 54 20.10 16.26 0.55
C PHE A 54 21.43 16.76 0.02
N ASN A 55 22.55 16.32 0.62
CA ASN A 55 23.89 16.81 0.32
C ASN A 55 24.00 18.34 0.32
N GLY A 56 23.30 18.99 1.23
CA GLY A 56 23.25 20.45 1.35
C GLY A 56 22.26 21.15 0.39
N THR A 57 21.71 20.44 -0.59
CA THR A 57 20.72 20.97 -1.54
C THR A 57 19.30 20.86 -0.96
N PRO A 58 18.49 21.93 -0.96
CA PRO A 58 17.08 21.84 -0.57
C PRO A 58 16.30 20.87 -1.46
N ILE A 59 15.55 19.96 -0.86
CA ILE A 59 14.63 19.01 -1.53
C ILE A 59 13.19 19.37 -1.23
N VAL A 60 12.89 19.62 0.04
CA VAL A 60 11.59 20.11 0.50
C VAL A 60 11.82 21.43 1.22
N ASP A 61 11.20 22.48 0.72
CA ASP A 61 11.17 23.79 1.34
C ASP A 61 10.28 23.76 2.59
N ARG A 62 10.18 24.85 3.30
CA ARG A 62 9.34 24.96 4.50
C ARG A 62 7.91 24.50 4.21
N SER A 63 7.52 23.37 4.80
CA SER A 63 6.26 22.69 4.63
C SER A 63 5.53 22.57 5.96
N ARG A 64 4.23 22.85 5.95
CA ARG A 64 3.39 22.82 7.15
C ARG A 64 3.12 21.39 7.59
N LEU A 65 2.93 21.24 8.91
CA LEU A 65 2.48 20.00 9.56
C LEU A 65 1.24 20.29 10.40
N GLY A 66 0.43 19.26 10.67
CA GLY A 66 -0.69 19.37 11.59
C GLY A 66 -1.84 18.43 11.28
N ILE A 67 -2.74 18.31 12.27
CA ILE A 67 -3.99 17.54 12.16
C ILE A 67 -5.11 18.41 12.72
N LYS A 68 -6.20 18.50 11.97
CA LYS A 68 -7.45 19.12 12.42
C LYS A 68 -8.42 18.02 12.85
N THR A 69 -8.96 18.10 14.06
CA THR A 69 -9.96 17.15 14.56
C THR A 69 -11.26 17.87 14.94
N ASP A 70 -12.31 17.11 15.20
CA ASP A 70 -13.59 17.61 15.70
C ASP A 70 -13.51 18.20 17.11
N LYS A 71 -12.48 17.81 17.87
CA LYS A 71 -12.30 18.24 19.28
C LYS A 71 -11.11 19.15 19.48
N LEU A 72 -10.11 19.12 18.59
CA LEU A 72 -8.83 19.76 18.78
C LEU A 72 -8.22 20.19 17.45
N ILE A 73 -7.39 21.22 17.51
CA ILE A 73 -6.57 21.67 16.38
C ILE A 73 -5.11 21.48 16.75
N PHE A 74 -4.50 20.37 16.31
CA PHE A 74 -3.06 20.16 16.44
C PHE A 74 -2.28 20.77 15.26
N SER A 75 -2.56 22.03 14.97
CA SER A 75 -1.95 22.74 13.84
C SER A 75 -1.53 24.16 14.16
N ASP A 76 -1.91 24.67 15.34
CA ASP A 76 -1.54 26.01 15.83
C ASP A 76 -1.45 26.04 17.34
N GLN A 77 -0.98 27.15 17.89
CA GLN A 77 -0.81 27.40 19.33
C GLN A 77 -0.07 26.27 20.07
N LEU A 78 0.83 25.58 19.35
CA LEU A 78 1.63 24.49 19.89
C LEU A 78 2.91 25.01 20.53
N GLU A 79 3.39 24.30 21.54
CA GLU A 79 4.72 24.48 22.11
C GLU A 79 5.41 23.14 22.28
N VAL A 80 6.74 23.11 22.10
CA VAL A 80 7.54 21.91 22.39
C VAL A 80 7.75 21.83 23.90
N ILE A 81 7.31 20.73 24.50
CA ILE A 81 7.51 20.50 25.94
C ILE A 81 8.54 19.40 26.22
N LYS A 82 8.91 18.62 25.20
CA LYS A 82 9.92 17.56 25.34
C LYS A 82 10.52 17.19 24.00
N VAL A 83 11.84 16.99 24.01
CA VAL A 83 12.61 16.48 22.88
C VAL A 83 13.28 15.17 23.27
N LYS A 84 13.25 14.18 22.37
CA LYS A 84 14.02 12.94 22.53
C LYS A 84 14.69 12.61 21.22
N ARG A 85 15.93 12.16 21.30
CA ARG A 85 16.74 11.68 20.19
C ARG A 85 17.17 10.25 20.41
N ARG A 86 17.16 9.46 19.35
CA ARG A 86 17.62 8.07 19.39
C ARG A 86 18.31 7.75 18.09
N SER A 87 19.19 6.75 18.13
CA SER A 87 19.77 6.13 16.93
C SER A 87 19.52 4.63 16.99
N LYS A 88 19.35 4.01 15.85
CA LYS A 88 19.20 2.57 15.71
C LYS A 88 20.04 2.08 14.55
N ASP A 89 20.76 0.99 14.75
CA ASP A 89 21.44 0.24 13.69
C ASP A 89 21.29 -1.25 13.99
N LYS A 90 20.32 -1.89 13.35
CA LYS A 90 20.02 -3.32 13.49
C LYS A 90 19.59 -3.87 12.15
N SER A 91 19.89 -5.15 11.91
CA SER A 91 19.37 -5.87 10.76
C SER A 91 18.28 -6.83 11.16
N TRP A 92 17.38 -7.11 10.22
CA TRP A 92 16.34 -8.12 10.38
C TRP A 92 16.23 -8.98 9.11
N LYS A 93 15.74 -10.21 9.28
CA LYS A 93 15.57 -11.15 8.19
C LYS A 93 14.15 -11.02 7.63
N GLN A 94 14.06 -10.78 6.34
CA GLN A 94 12.79 -10.80 5.61
C GLN A 94 12.35 -12.24 5.37
N VAL A 95 11.04 -12.50 5.46
CA VAL A 95 10.49 -13.85 5.23
C VAL A 95 10.60 -14.22 3.75
N TRP A 96 10.26 -13.29 2.89
CA TRP A 96 10.40 -13.36 1.43
C TRP A 96 10.56 -11.93 0.90
N GLY A 97 11.08 -11.77 -0.30
CA GLY A 97 11.25 -10.47 -0.95
C GLY A 97 12.61 -10.33 -1.64
N GLU A 98 12.91 -9.12 -2.09
CA GLU A 98 14.05 -8.79 -2.93
C GLU A 98 15.39 -8.91 -2.18
N GLN A 99 15.38 -8.65 -0.88
CA GLN A 99 16.55 -8.70 -0.01
C GLN A 99 16.31 -9.62 1.18
N LYS A 100 17.23 -10.55 1.41
CA LYS A 100 17.13 -11.49 2.53
C LYS A 100 17.33 -10.83 3.90
N ILE A 101 18.27 -9.89 3.98
CA ILE A 101 18.62 -9.15 5.18
C ILE A 101 18.41 -7.67 4.91
N ILE A 102 17.64 -7.02 5.75
CA ILE A 102 17.36 -5.58 5.68
C ILE A 102 17.99 -4.90 6.88
N ARG A 103 18.77 -3.85 6.63
CA ARG A 103 19.35 -3.00 7.67
C ARG A 103 18.36 -1.90 8.04
N ASP A 104 18.08 -1.76 9.31
CA ASP A 104 17.29 -0.69 9.91
C ASP A 104 18.24 0.26 10.66
N ASN A 105 18.83 1.19 9.88
CA ASN A 105 19.79 2.17 10.37
C ASN A 105 19.22 3.58 10.19
N HIS A 106 18.87 4.22 11.32
CA HIS A 106 18.28 5.56 11.32
C HIS A 106 18.55 6.34 12.59
N ASN A 107 18.48 7.66 12.46
CA ASN A 107 18.35 8.57 13.58
C ASN A 107 16.88 9.00 13.75
N GLU A 108 16.46 9.16 15.00
CA GLU A 108 15.07 9.51 15.36
C GLU A 108 15.02 10.80 16.17
N LEU A 109 14.08 11.67 15.80
CA LEU A 109 13.67 12.85 16.58
C LEU A 109 12.20 12.66 16.98
N GLU A 110 11.93 12.78 18.30
CA GLU A 110 10.59 12.78 18.88
C GLU A 110 10.37 14.11 19.59
N LEU A 111 9.41 14.89 19.08
CA LEU A 111 8.96 16.13 19.70
C LEU A 111 7.59 15.90 20.35
N THR A 112 7.49 16.13 21.67
CA THR A 112 6.17 16.19 22.33
C THR A 112 5.69 17.64 22.29
N LEU A 113 4.59 17.84 21.61
CA LEU A 113 3.92 19.14 21.46
C LEU A 113 2.74 19.21 22.42
N LEU A 114 2.54 20.35 23.03
CA LEU A 114 1.39 20.71 23.86
C LEU A 114 0.57 21.77 23.15
N CYS A 115 -0.71 21.54 22.95
CA CYS A 115 -1.65 22.59 22.57
C CYS A 115 -1.89 23.51 23.78
N LYS A 116 -1.60 24.80 23.64
CA LYS A 116 -1.68 25.77 24.77
C LYS A 116 -3.10 25.99 25.28
N VAL A 117 -4.09 25.82 24.41
CA VAL A 117 -5.50 26.04 24.73
C VAL A 117 -6.10 24.82 25.44
N GLU A 118 -6.16 23.70 24.74
CA GLU A 118 -6.86 22.50 25.24
C GLU A 118 -6.00 21.64 26.16
N LYS A 119 -4.71 21.99 26.34
CA LYS A 119 -3.73 21.24 27.15
C LYS A 119 -3.53 19.79 26.73
N ASN A 120 -3.87 19.46 25.50
CA ASN A 120 -3.66 18.13 24.94
C ASN A 120 -2.30 18.00 24.28
N LYS A 121 -1.78 16.76 24.25
CA LYS A 121 -0.45 16.45 23.73
C LYS A 121 -0.54 15.70 22.42
N MET A 122 0.38 16.03 21.53
CA MET A 122 0.69 15.28 20.31
C MET A 122 2.19 15.02 20.25
N ILE A 123 2.58 13.88 19.68
CA ILE A 123 3.98 13.57 19.40
C ILE A 123 4.17 13.64 17.90
N LEU A 124 5.14 14.42 17.49
CA LEU A 124 5.64 14.45 16.12
C LEU A 124 6.95 13.66 16.09
N ARG A 125 6.97 12.58 15.30
CA ARG A 125 8.10 11.66 15.23
C ARG A 125 8.69 11.65 13.84
N PHE A 126 10.01 11.85 13.75
CA PHE A 126 10.80 11.72 12.53
C PHE A 126 11.78 10.57 12.65
N LYS A 127 11.94 9.80 11.58
CA LYS A 127 13.01 8.83 11.38
C LYS A 127 13.72 9.14 10.08
N ILE A 128 15.04 9.31 10.14
CA ILE A 128 15.86 9.68 9.00
C ILE A 128 16.82 8.54 8.71
N PHE A 129 16.70 7.98 7.52
CA PHE A 129 17.53 6.92 6.97
C PHE A 129 18.45 7.50 5.89
N ASP A 130 19.39 6.72 5.39
CA ASP A 130 20.28 7.16 4.31
C ASP A 130 19.55 7.25 2.94
N ASP A 131 18.41 6.56 2.80
CA ASP A 131 17.58 6.49 1.61
C ASP A 131 16.27 7.33 1.71
N GLY A 132 16.09 8.10 2.79
CA GLY A 132 14.90 8.95 2.93
C GLY A 132 14.47 9.20 4.37
N ILE A 133 13.29 9.79 4.50
CA ILE A 133 12.69 10.11 5.80
C ILE A 133 11.28 9.56 5.92
N GLY A 134 10.89 9.25 7.15
CA GLY A 134 9.50 9.04 7.53
C GLY A 134 9.14 9.90 8.73
N PHE A 135 7.95 10.51 8.71
CA PHE A 135 7.40 11.21 9.87
C PHE A 135 5.94 10.85 10.08
N ARG A 136 5.47 10.98 11.31
CA ARG A 136 4.07 10.70 11.65
C ARG A 136 3.62 11.45 12.89
N TYR A 137 2.31 11.51 13.03
CA TYR A 137 1.61 12.03 14.19
C TYR A 137 1.23 10.90 15.14
N GLU A 138 1.45 11.11 16.45
CA GLU A 138 1.00 10.18 17.48
C GLU A 138 0.21 10.97 18.54
N VAL A 139 -0.98 10.51 18.85
CA VAL A 139 -1.78 11.07 19.96
C VAL A 139 -1.71 10.08 21.10
N PRO A 140 -1.02 10.41 22.20
CA PRO A 140 -0.90 9.51 23.36
C PRO A 140 -2.23 9.40 24.12
N ARG A 141 -2.38 8.36 24.93
CA ARG A 141 -3.53 8.24 25.84
C ARG A 141 -3.58 9.43 26.78
N GLN A 142 -4.72 10.09 26.86
CA GLN A 142 -4.98 11.24 27.72
C GLN A 142 -6.47 11.32 28.04
N ASN A 143 -6.81 11.83 29.23
CA ASN A 143 -8.16 11.70 29.80
C ASN A 143 -9.26 12.43 29.01
N GLN A 144 -8.91 13.52 28.33
CA GLN A 144 -9.88 14.36 27.61
C GLN A 144 -10.09 13.95 26.15
N LEU A 145 -9.37 12.93 25.68
CA LEU A 145 -9.36 12.54 24.25
C LEU A 145 -9.43 11.02 24.13
N SER A 146 -10.59 10.43 24.42
CA SER A 146 -10.81 8.99 24.25
C SER A 146 -11.12 8.65 22.80
N GLU A 147 -12.11 9.30 22.20
CA GLU A 147 -12.53 9.18 20.81
C GLU A 147 -12.54 10.55 20.13
N PHE A 148 -12.11 10.60 18.89
CA PHE A 148 -12.11 11.81 18.08
C PHE A 148 -12.10 11.48 16.58
N THR A 149 -12.44 12.49 15.79
CA THR A 149 -12.49 12.39 14.34
C THR A 149 -11.47 13.34 13.74
N ILE A 150 -10.63 12.83 12.84
CA ILE A 150 -9.75 13.68 12.03
C ILE A 150 -10.58 14.22 10.87
N LEU A 151 -10.64 15.53 10.79
CA LEU A 151 -11.36 16.26 9.74
C LEU A 151 -10.42 16.58 8.57
N ASP A 152 -9.12 16.79 8.88
CA ASP A 152 -8.12 17.06 7.86
C ASP A 152 -6.69 16.79 8.38
N GLU A 153 -5.77 16.46 7.46
CA GLU A 153 -4.34 16.39 7.72
C GLU A 153 -3.62 17.47 6.91
N LEU A 154 -3.04 18.43 7.60
CA LEU A 154 -2.47 19.64 7.03
C LEU A 154 -1.00 19.49 6.61
N THR A 155 -0.59 18.27 6.28
CA THR A 155 0.76 17.97 5.85
C THR A 155 1.01 18.47 4.44
N GLU A 156 2.01 19.33 4.29
CA GLU A 156 2.48 19.83 3.00
C GLU A 156 3.79 19.15 2.59
N PHE A 157 4.01 19.14 1.27
CA PHE A 157 5.25 18.72 0.62
C PHE A 157 5.62 19.79 -0.41
N ASN A 158 6.19 20.89 0.06
CA ASN A 158 6.61 22.03 -0.78
C ASN A 158 7.96 21.70 -1.40
N LEU A 159 7.97 21.07 -2.58
CA LEU A 159 9.21 20.70 -3.25
C LEU A 159 10.01 21.95 -3.65
N SER A 160 11.34 21.87 -3.60
CA SER A 160 12.20 23.02 -3.89
C SER A 160 12.29 23.38 -5.37
N GLU A 161 11.85 22.46 -6.25
CA GLU A 161 11.92 22.62 -7.71
C GLU A 161 10.65 22.11 -8.39
N ASP A 162 10.17 22.84 -9.41
CA ASP A 162 9.13 22.33 -10.31
C ASP A 162 9.78 21.40 -11.33
N SER A 163 9.62 20.11 -11.09
CA SER A 163 10.35 19.05 -11.80
C SER A 163 9.42 18.10 -12.53
N PRO A 164 9.91 17.41 -13.58
CA PRO A 164 9.20 16.32 -14.23
C PRO A 164 8.77 15.25 -13.22
N SER A 165 7.51 14.88 -13.27
CA SER A 165 6.88 13.97 -12.31
C SER A 165 6.06 12.91 -13.02
N TRP A 166 6.06 11.68 -12.49
CA TRP A 166 5.24 10.58 -12.96
C TRP A 166 4.11 10.33 -11.98
N TRP A 167 2.87 10.37 -12.49
CA TRP A 167 1.69 10.30 -11.66
C TRP A 167 0.47 9.70 -12.35
N ILE A 168 -0.46 9.24 -11.54
CA ILE A 168 -1.80 8.79 -11.96
C ILE A 168 -2.84 9.52 -11.11
N PRO A 169 -4.09 9.72 -11.61
CA PRO A 169 -5.11 10.44 -10.87
C PRO A 169 -5.57 9.65 -9.64
N ALA A 170 -5.80 10.36 -8.55
CA ALA A 170 -6.62 9.90 -7.44
C ALA A 170 -8.12 10.10 -7.78
N TYR A 171 -9.02 9.62 -6.93
CA TYR A 171 -10.48 9.78 -7.08
C TYR A 171 -11.02 9.44 -8.48
N ALA A 172 -10.47 8.39 -9.09
CA ALA A 172 -10.83 7.96 -10.42
C ALA A 172 -11.44 6.56 -10.41
N TYR A 173 -12.24 6.25 -11.41
CA TYR A 173 -12.97 4.99 -11.55
C TYR A 173 -12.07 3.74 -11.44
N ARG A 174 -10.94 3.74 -12.18
CA ARG A 174 -10.04 2.58 -12.29
C ARG A 174 -9.00 2.48 -11.17
N ARG A 175 -9.12 3.26 -10.11
CA ARG A 175 -8.22 3.23 -8.95
C ARG A 175 -6.76 3.51 -9.32
N TYR A 176 -5.92 2.48 -9.45
CA TYR A 176 -4.49 2.57 -9.82
C TYR A 176 -4.17 2.10 -11.23
N GLU A 177 -5.14 1.58 -11.98
CA GLU A 177 -4.92 0.91 -13.26
C GLU A 177 -4.89 1.90 -14.43
N PHE A 178 -3.98 2.86 -14.35
CA PHE A 178 -3.75 3.89 -15.36
C PHE A 178 -2.37 3.79 -15.97
N LEU A 179 -2.21 4.28 -17.20
CA LEU A 179 -0.90 4.67 -17.70
C LEU A 179 -0.45 5.92 -16.94
N TYR A 180 0.85 6.01 -16.66
CA TYR A 180 1.39 7.17 -15.97
C TYR A 180 1.49 8.37 -16.90
N ALA A 181 1.00 9.53 -16.46
CA ALA A 181 1.31 10.81 -17.05
C ALA A 181 2.71 11.27 -16.61
N LYS A 182 3.42 11.99 -17.50
CA LYS A 182 4.68 12.67 -17.18
C LYS A 182 4.52 14.15 -17.47
N THR A 183 4.57 14.99 -16.42
CA THR A 183 4.43 16.46 -16.52
C THR A 183 5.34 17.15 -15.53
N LEU A 184 5.46 18.45 -15.60
CA LEU A 184 5.90 19.27 -14.45
C LEU A 184 4.85 19.18 -13.33
N ILE A 185 5.25 19.46 -12.09
CA ILE A 185 4.32 19.47 -10.94
C ILE A 185 3.25 20.54 -11.16
N SER A 186 3.65 21.71 -11.67
CA SER A 186 2.76 22.82 -11.99
C SER A 186 1.70 22.53 -13.06
N GLU A 187 1.93 21.48 -13.86
CA GLU A 187 1.03 21.06 -14.94
C GLU A 187 0.07 19.95 -14.52
N ILE A 188 0.16 19.47 -13.27
CA ILE A 188 -0.73 18.42 -12.77
C ILE A 188 -2.17 18.93 -12.80
N SER A 189 -2.94 18.40 -13.71
CA SER A 189 -4.36 18.72 -13.84
C SER A 189 -5.13 17.60 -14.53
N ARG A 190 -6.44 17.61 -14.34
CA ARG A 190 -7.36 16.67 -14.97
C ARG A 190 -7.29 16.75 -16.50
N ASP A 191 -7.26 17.97 -17.01
CA ASP A 191 -7.24 18.22 -18.45
C ASP A 191 -5.93 17.73 -19.04
N LYS A 192 -4.80 18.04 -18.39
CA LYS A 192 -3.49 17.57 -18.81
C LYS A 192 -3.37 16.04 -18.81
N PHE A 193 -3.93 15.37 -17.81
CA PHE A 193 -3.98 13.91 -17.79
C PHE A 193 -4.78 13.36 -18.98
N SER A 194 -5.93 13.93 -19.26
CA SER A 194 -6.81 13.50 -20.36
C SER A 194 -6.17 13.73 -21.73
N GLU A 195 -5.37 14.79 -21.87
CA GLU A 195 -4.59 15.09 -23.07
C GLU A 195 -3.48 14.05 -23.32
N LEU A 196 -2.74 13.65 -22.26
CA LEU A 196 -1.56 12.81 -22.39
C LEU A 196 -1.87 11.31 -22.41
N VAL A 197 -2.96 10.93 -21.79
CA VAL A 197 -3.35 9.53 -21.61
C VAL A 197 -4.69 9.33 -22.27
N GLU A 198 -4.63 8.95 -23.56
CA GLU A 198 -5.82 8.67 -24.36
C GLU A 198 -6.64 7.52 -23.76
N ASN A 199 -7.96 7.60 -23.89
CA ASN A 199 -8.96 6.55 -23.65
C ASN A 199 -9.01 5.94 -22.26
N LEU A 200 -8.56 6.61 -21.21
CA LEU A 200 -8.85 6.18 -19.85
C LEU A 200 -10.28 6.58 -19.46
N ASN A 201 -11.22 5.97 -20.17
CA ASN A 201 -12.64 6.22 -20.04
C ASN A 201 -13.16 5.78 -18.67
N GLY A 202 -13.40 6.74 -17.85
CA GLY A 202 -14.15 6.60 -16.63
C GLY A 202 -14.35 7.98 -16.00
N PRO A 203 -15.53 8.28 -15.47
CA PRO A 203 -15.79 9.56 -14.84
C PRO A 203 -14.84 9.76 -13.66
N ARG A 204 -14.28 10.93 -13.53
CA ARG A 204 -13.63 11.37 -12.32
C ARG A 204 -14.71 11.84 -11.36
N ILE A 205 -14.67 11.32 -10.17
CA ILE A 205 -15.76 11.48 -9.19
C ILE A 205 -15.34 12.24 -7.94
N GLY A 206 -14.15 12.80 -7.91
CA GLY A 206 -13.61 13.50 -6.76
C GLY A 206 -12.71 14.68 -7.09
N PRO A 207 -12.05 15.25 -6.07
CA PRO A 207 -11.15 16.38 -6.23
C PRO A 207 -9.95 16.07 -7.12
N GLU A 208 -9.27 17.11 -7.59
CA GLU A 208 -8.08 17.01 -8.41
C GLU A 208 -6.87 16.69 -7.53
N ALA A 209 -6.47 15.44 -7.55
CA ALA A 209 -5.37 14.91 -6.76
C ALA A 209 -4.70 13.73 -7.48
N VAL A 210 -3.49 13.39 -7.06
CA VAL A 210 -2.70 12.27 -7.60
C VAL A 210 -2.47 11.20 -6.55
N GLN A 211 -2.34 9.95 -7.01
CA GLN A 211 -2.00 8.81 -6.15
C GLN A 211 -0.54 8.85 -5.72
N THR A 212 -0.25 8.13 -4.63
CA THR A 212 1.11 7.81 -4.21
C THR A 212 1.36 6.30 -4.40
N PRO A 213 2.61 5.87 -4.72
CA PRO A 213 3.85 6.65 -4.81
C PRO A 213 3.82 7.72 -5.90
N PHE A 214 4.30 8.92 -5.58
CA PHE A 214 4.46 10.04 -6.50
C PHE A 214 5.97 10.29 -6.68
N THR A 215 6.47 10.15 -7.90
CA THR A 215 7.91 10.24 -8.18
C THR A 215 8.22 11.43 -9.08
N THR A 216 9.24 12.19 -8.69
CA THR A 216 9.75 13.33 -9.45
C THR A 216 11.26 13.27 -9.58
N GLN A 217 11.81 13.78 -10.69
CA GLN A 217 13.24 13.85 -10.94
C GLN A 217 13.67 15.29 -11.19
N ARG A 218 14.62 15.74 -10.38
CA ARG A 218 15.19 17.08 -10.44
C ARG A 218 16.19 17.21 -11.59
N LYS A 219 16.54 18.46 -11.94
CA LYS A 219 17.52 18.76 -12.98
C LYS A 219 18.93 18.25 -12.67
N ASP A 220 19.29 18.15 -11.38
CA ASP A 220 20.57 17.61 -10.91
C ASP A 220 20.62 16.07 -10.92
N GLY A 221 19.54 15.41 -11.36
CA GLY A 221 19.40 13.94 -11.41
C GLY A 221 18.81 13.34 -10.15
N THR A 222 18.73 14.06 -9.04
CA THR A 222 18.15 13.59 -7.79
C THR A 222 16.70 13.17 -8.01
N VAL A 223 16.34 11.99 -7.52
CA VAL A 223 14.96 11.47 -7.57
C VAL A 223 14.33 11.52 -6.20
N VAL A 224 13.08 11.97 -6.15
CA VAL A 224 12.30 12.09 -4.93
C VAL A 224 10.99 11.35 -5.11
N THR A 225 10.65 10.47 -4.16
CA THR A 225 9.36 9.77 -4.17
C THR A 225 8.61 10.02 -2.86
N ILE A 226 7.42 10.58 -2.97
CA ILE A 226 6.51 10.79 -1.84
C ILE A 226 5.55 9.61 -1.76
N HIS A 227 5.45 9.02 -0.57
CA HIS A 227 4.58 7.88 -0.30
C HIS A 227 4.14 7.83 1.16
N GLU A 228 3.56 6.73 1.58
CA GLU A 228 3.21 6.46 2.97
C GLU A 228 3.59 5.02 3.36
N ALA A 229 3.83 4.78 4.66
CA ALA A 229 4.15 3.45 5.17
C ALA A 229 3.29 3.11 6.39
N ASN A 230 3.04 1.82 6.59
CA ASN A 230 2.26 1.29 7.71
C ASN A 230 0.84 1.88 7.78
N LEU A 231 0.13 1.86 6.66
CA LEU A 231 -1.27 2.30 6.58
C LEU A 231 -2.16 1.28 7.32
N ALA A 232 -2.64 1.65 8.49
CA ALA A 232 -3.49 0.84 9.33
C ALA A 232 -4.39 1.73 10.20
N ASN A 233 -5.68 1.41 10.26
CA ASN A 233 -6.70 2.16 11.02
C ASN A 233 -6.70 3.67 10.71
N TYR A 234 -6.47 4.01 9.45
CA TYR A 234 -6.37 5.39 8.97
C TYR A 234 -6.81 5.44 7.51
N SER A 235 -7.05 6.62 6.96
CA SER A 235 -7.36 6.77 5.55
C SER A 235 -6.08 6.89 4.70
N SER A 236 -6.13 6.38 3.48
CA SER A 236 -5.04 6.48 2.51
C SER A 236 -4.83 7.93 2.06
N MET A 237 -3.58 8.29 1.80
CA MET A 237 -3.18 9.61 1.34
C MET A 237 -3.18 9.70 -0.20
N ALA A 238 -3.84 10.70 -0.75
CA ALA A 238 -3.56 11.27 -2.06
C ALA A 238 -2.78 12.59 -1.90
N LEU A 239 -2.28 13.16 -2.99
CA LEU A 239 -1.60 14.44 -3.00
C LEU A 239 -2.35 15.41 -3.91
N LYS A 240 -2.74 16.55 -3.36
CA LYS A 240 -3.37 17.65 -4.10
C LYS A 240 -2.30 18.66 -4.50
N ALA A 241 -2.19 18.95 -5.79
CA ALA A 241 -1.33 20.01 -6.28
C ALA A 241 -1.99 21.38 -6.02
N THR A 242 -1.32 22.27 -5.28
CA THR A 242 -1.88 23.56 -4.85
C THR A 242 -1.08 24.78 -5.34
N GLY A 243 -0.05 24.54 -6.16
CA GLY A 243 0.80 25.58 -6.71
C GLY A 243 1.81 24.99 -7.68
N THR A 244 2.81 25.77 -8.05
CA THR A 244 3.81 25.36 -9.05
C THR A 244 4.67 24.18 -8.62
N LYS A 245 4.84 23.96 -7.31
CA LYS A 245 5.67 22.89 -6.74
C LYS A 245 5.18 22.41 -5.38
N ASN A 246 3.95 22.76 -5.03
CA ASN A 246 3.37 22.51 -3.72
C ASN A 246 2.38 21.36 -3.81
N LEU A 247 2.52 20.40 -2.93
CA LEU A 247 1.62 19.26 -2.77
C LEU A 247 1.11 19.24 -1.33
N GLU A 248 -0.17 18.92 -1.15
CA GLU A 248 -0.82 18.78 0.13
C GLU A 248 -1.36 17.35 0.31
N CYS A 249 -1.29 16.84 1.52
CA CYS A 249 -1.95 15.60 1.88
C CYS A 249 -3.46 15.76 1.70
N ASP A 250 -4.10 14.84 0.99
CA ASP A 250 -5.54 14.72 0.89
C ASP A 250 -5.97 13.31 1.25
N LEU A 251 -6.69 13.16 2.35
CA LEU A 251 -7.16 11.87 2.82
C LEU A 251 -8.51 11.53 2.18
N PHE A 252 -8.69 10.29 1.75
CA PHE A 252 -9.99 9.83 1.25
C PHE A 252 -11.03 9.86 2.38
N PRO A 253 -12.15 10.59 2.20
CA PRO A 253 -13.13 10.76 3.26
C PRO A 253 -14.05 9.56 3.42
N TRP A 254 -14.67 9.45 4.58
CA TRP A 254 -15.92 8.72 4.76
C TRP A 254 -17.06 9.41 3.98
N SER A 255 -18.15 8.71 3.81
CA SER A 255 -19.36 9.24 3.15
C SER A 255 -19.92 10.51 3.80
N ASP A 256 -19.65 10.74 5.09
CA ASP A 256 -20.03 11.94 5.85
C ASP A 256 -19.01 13.09 5.73
N GLY A 257 -17.95 12.92 4.95
CA GLY A 257 -16.90 13.92 4.71
C GLY A 257 -15.75 13.89 5.72
N THR A 258 -15.88 13.18 6.84
CA THR A 258 -14.79 13.02 7.82
C THR A 258 -13.67 12.15 7.25
N LYS A 259 -12.44 12.33 7.72
CA LYS A 259 -11.29 11.61 7.15
C LYS A 259 -10.96 10.34 7.93
N VAL A 260 -10.87 10.41 9.25
CA VAL A 260 -10.53 9.24 10.09
C VAL A 260 -11.32 9.27 11.40
N LYS A 261 -11.96 8.18 11.73
CA LYS A 261 -12.63 7.95 13.03
C LYS A 261 -11.71 7.10 13.89
N THR A 262 -11.29 7.61 15.06
CA THR A 262 -10.24 6.96 15.86
C THR A 262 -10.37 7.23 17.35
N SER A 263 -9.47 6.63 18.13
CA SER A 263 -9.36 6.82 19.59
C SER A 263 -7.90 6.93 20.02
N ALA A 264 -7.65 7.63 21.12
CA ALA A 264 -6.31 7.63 21.72
C ALA A 264 -6.04 6.35 22.54
N PRO A 265 -4.85 5.72 22.42
CA PRO A 265 -3.69 6.22 21.68
C PRO A 265 -3.79 5.95 20.17
N MET A 266 -3.45 6.95 19.34
CA MET A 266 -3.45 6.87 17.90
C MET A 266 -2.04 7.09 17.34
N LYS A 267 -1.76 6.41 16.22
CA LYS A 267 -0.59 6.67 15.37
C LYS A 267 -1.07 6.76 13.92
N SER A 268 -0.75 7.87 13.25
CA SER A 268 -0.98 7.95 11.81
C SER A 268 -0.04 7.00 11.04
N PRO A 269 -0.29 6.68 9.78
CA PRO A 269 0.73 6.14 8.89
C PRO A 269 1.94 7.07 8.85
N TRP A 270 3.09 6.54 8.48
CA TRP A 270 4.25 7.37 8.19
C TRP A 270 4.08 8.07 6.84
N ARG A 271 4.29 9.35 6.80
CA ARG A 271 4.48 10.09 5.56
C ARG A 271 5.95 9.94 5.19
N THR A 272 6.22 9.50 3.96
CA THR A 272 7.58 9.14 3.54
C THR A 272 8.04 9.98 2.37
N ILE A 273 9.33 10.33 2.39
CA ILE A 273 10.03 10.97 1.28
C ILE A 273 11.30 10.15 1.06
N ILE A 274 11.31 9.34 0.01
CA ILE A 274 12.49 8.60 -0.44
C ILE A 274 13.30 9.52 -1.33
N VAL A 275 14.61 9.57 -1.12
CA VAL A 275 15.52 10.45 -1.87
C VAL A 275 16.73 9.63 -2.33
N GLY A 276 17.04 9.69 -3.61
CA GLY A 276 18.20 9.04 -4.21
C GLY A 276 18.93 9.96 -5.16
N ALA A 277 20.23 9.81 -5.27
CA ALA A 277 21.05 10.52 -6.27
C ALA A 277 20.74 10.04 -7.70
N SER A 278 20.11 8.87 -7.82
CA SER A 278 19.73 8.24 -9.09
C SER A 278 18.43 7.45 -8.95
N PRO A 279 17.77 7.10 -10.06
CA PRO A 279 16.57 6.23 -10.03
C PRO A 279 16.83 4.86 -9.38
N SER A 280 18.02 4.27 -9.52
CA SER A 280 18.35 2.98 -8.91
C SER A 280 18.30 3.01 -7.38
N ASP A 281 18.63 4.14 -6.76
CA ASP A 281 18.60 4.29 -5.30
C ASP A 281 17.16 4.18 -4.77
N ILE A 282 16.18 4.68 -5.54
CA ILE A 282 14.76 4.59 -5.18
C ILE A 282 14.29 3.13 -5.20
N VAL A 283 14.68 2.37 -6.22
CA VAL A 283 14.32 0.93 -6.35
C VAL A 283 14.91 0.11 -5.22
N MET A 284 16.12 0.47 -4.76
CA MET A 284 16.82 -0.23 -3.69
C MET A 284 16.40 0.18 -2.29
N SER A 285 15.55 1.20 -2.15
CA SER A 285 15.12 1.71 -0.85
C SER A 285 14.36 0.65 -0.02
N THR A 286 14.72 0.57 1.24
CA THR A 286 14.03 -0.29 2.23
C THR A 286 13.24 0.51 3.27
N LEU A 287 13.15 1.81 3.08
CA LEU A 287 12.50 2.75 4.00
C LEU A 287 11.06 2.34 4.34
N THR A 288 10.25 2.06 3.32
CA THR A 288 8.84 1.68 3.51
C THR A 288 8.71 0.44 4.40
N LEU A 289 9.58 -0.56 4.23
CA LEU A 289 9.60 -1.75 5.08
C LEU A 289 10.06 -1.43 6.51
N ASN A 290 11.13 -0.64 6.64
CA ASN A 290 11.71 -0.29 7.95
C ASN A 290 10.76 0.55 8.83
N LEU A 291 9.79 1.23 8.24
CA LEU A 291 8.78 2.01 8.94
C LEU A 291 7.55 1.17 9.39
N ASN A 292 7.47 -0.10 8.99
CA ASN A 292 6.44 -1.02 9.44
C ASN A 292 6.84 -1.76 10.73
N GLU A 293 5.84 -2.26 11.44
CA GLU A 293 6.05 -3.06 12.65
C GLU A 293 6.72 -4.41 12.29
N PRO A 294 7.45 -5.01 13.24
CA PRO A 294 8.00 -6.34 13.05
C PRO A 294 6.93 -7.38 12.72
N ASN A 295 7.37 -8.51 12.14
CA ASN A 295 6.51 -9.66 11.83
C ASN A 295 5.72 -10.10 13.07
N LYS A 296 4.41 -10.21 12.91
CA LYS A 296 3.46 -10.65 13.95
C LYS A 296 3.10 -12.12 13.89
N LEU A 297 3.50 -12.83 12.83
CA LEU A 297 3.20 -14.25 12.68
C LEU A 297 4.27 -15.09 13.39
N SER A 298 3.84 -15.96 14.28
CA SER A 298 4.73 -16.86 15.04
C SER A 298 5.36 -17.94 14.16
N ASN A 299 4.67 -18.38 13.12
CA ASN A 299 5.15 -19.33 12.11
C ASN A 299 4.93 -18.78 10.72
N THR A 300 5.97 -18.78 9.91
CA THR A 300 5.95 -18.31 8.51
C THR A 300 6.44 -19.36 7.51
N SER A 301 6.69 -20.61 7.97
CA SER A 301 7.22 -21.69 7.12
C SER A 301 6.26 -22.13 6.01
N TRP A 302 4.99 -21.80 6.13
CA TRP A 302 3.94 -22.10 5.17
C TRP A 302 3.79 -21.04 4.06
N ILE A 303 4.50 -19.92 4.18
CA ILE A 303 4.45 -18.83 3.20
C ILE A 303 5.46 -19.13 2.09
N GLU A 304 4.95 -19.45 0.92
CA GLU A 304 5.73 -19.85 -0.24
C GLU A 304 5.25 -19.08 -1.48
N PRO A 305 5.80 -17.90 -1.76
CA PRO A 305 5.58 -17.21 -3.03
C PRO A 305 6.00 -18.09 -4.21
N GLY A 306 5.28 -17.99 -5.32
CA GLY A 306 5.57 -18.83 -6.48
C GLY A 306 4.92 -18.28 -7.75
N LYS A 307 5.25 -18.89 -8.88
CA LYS A 307 4.66 -18.58 -10.19
C LYS A 307 3.38 -19.40 -10.37
N TYR A 308 2.33 -18.79 -10.83
CA TYR A 308 1.11 -19.50 -11.19
C TYR A 308 0.58 -19.09 -12.56
N ILE A 309 -0.20 -19.99 -13.16
CA ILE A 309 -1.01 -19.68 -14.34
C ILE A 309 -2.48 -19.67 -13.94
N GLY A 310 -3.31 -18.99 -14.72
CA GLY A 310 -4.74 -18.90 -14.45
C GLY A 310 -5.59 -19.13 -15.69
N ILE A 311 -6.75 -19.73 -15.52
CA ILE A 311 -7.71 -20.00 -16.60
C ILE A 311 -8.43 -18.74 -17.09
N TRP A 312 -8.38 -17.66 -16.31
CA TRP A 312 -9.09 -16.40 -16.58
C TRP A 312 -8.71 -15.74 -17.91
N TRP A 313 -7.50 -15.98 -18.43
CA TRP A 313 -7.09 -15.48 -19.72
C TRP A 313 -7.96 -15.97 -20.88
N GLU A 314 -8.44 -17.21 -20.83
CA GLU A 314 -9.40 -17.69 -21.82
C GLU A 314 -10.75 -16.98 -21.72
N MET A 315 -11.10 -16.52 -20.53
CA MET A 315 -12.35 -15.80 -20.26
C MET A 315 -12.28 -14.35 -20.74
N ILE A 316 -11.17 -13.67 -20.48
CA ILE A 316 -10.97 -12.25 -20.83
C ILE A 316 -10.46 -12.10 -22.27
N GLY A 317 -9.40 -12.80 -22.62
CA GLY A 317 -8.66 -12.55 -23.86
C GLY A 317 -9.24 -13.22 -25.09
N THR A 318 -9.73 -14.45 -24.99
CA THR A 318 -10.14 -15.25 -26.16
C THR A 318 -11.64 -15.44 -26.30
N ASN A 319 -12.41 -15.15 -25.26
CA ASN A 319 -13.85 -15.38 -25.20
C ASN A 319 -14.26 -16.87 -25.39
N GLN A 320 -13.33 -17.80 -25.20
CA GLN A 320 -13.57 -19.25 -25.34
C GLN A 320 -14.15 -19.87 -24.06
N SER A 321 -14.00 -19.19 -22.94
CA SER A 321 -14.50 -19.62 -21.65
C SER A 321 -15.27 -18.51 -20.94
N THR A 322 -16.11 -18.92 -19.99
CA THR A 322 -16.89 -18.04 -19.11
C THR A 322 -16.63 -18.39 -17.65
N TRP A 323 -16.87 -17.42 -16.74
CA TRP A 323 -16.83 -17.66 -15.29
C TRP A 323 -18.04 -18.44 -14.79
N GLY A 324 -19.21 -18.24 -15.41
CA GLY A 324 -20.47 -18.87 -15.04
C GLY A 324 -20.67 -20.25 -15.65
N SER A 325 -21.76 -20.87 -15.23
CA SER A 325 -22.14 -22.22 -15.67
C SER A 325 -22.42 -22.32 -17.16
N GLY A 326 -22.38 -23.55 -17.67
CA GLY A 326 -22.70 -23.84 -19.07
C GLY A 326 -21.58 -24.53 -19.85
N PRO A 327 -21.77 -24.68 -21.18
CA PRO A 327 -20.82 -25.47 -22.00
C PRO A 327 -19.41 -24.88 -22.05
N HIS A 328 -19.27 -23.57 -21.89
CA HIS A 328 -18.01 -22.84 -21.94
C HIS A 328 -17.44 -22.48 -20.56
N HIS A 329 -17.97 -23.04 -19.48
CA HIS A 329 -17.45 -22.78 -18.13
C HIS A 329 -15.96 -23.14 -18.03
N GLY A 330 -15.12 -22.15 -17.67
CA GLY A 330 -13.67 -22.31 -17.62
C GLY A 330 -13.18 -23.14 -16.44
N ALA A 331 -13.89 -23.10 -15.31
CA ALA A 331 -13.52 -23.82 -14.08
C ALA A 331 -14.05 -25.26 -14.03
N LYS A 332 -14.45 -25.87 -15.17
CA LYS A 332 -14.78 -27.29 -15.20
C LYS A 332 -13.60 -28.15 -14.78
N THR A 333 -13.89 -29.22 -14.03
CA THR A 333 -12.89 -30.15 -13.49
C THR A 333 -11.86 -30.57 -14.54
N GLU A 334 -12.32 -31.06 -15.70
CA GLU A 334 -11.43 -31.57 -16.76
C GLU A 334 -10.55 -30.47 -17.38
N LYS A 335 -11.06 -29.26 -17.44
CA LYS A 335 -10.31 -28.11 -17.97
C LYS A 335 -9.24 -27.67 -16.98
N VAL A 336 -9.57 -27.57 -15.70
CA VAL A 336 -8.60 -27.26 -14.64
C VAL A 336 -7.49 -28.30 -14.59
N MET A 337 -7.80 -29.61 -14.79
CA MET A 337 -6.79 -30.67 -14.86
C MET A 337 -5.81 -30.46 -16.03
N LYS A 338 -6.26 -29.97 -17.19
CA LYS A 338 -5.36 -29.62 -18.31
C LYS A 338 -4.40 -28.47 -17.94
N TYR A 339 -4.88 -27.46 -17.21
CA TYR A 339 -4.01 -26.37 -16.71
C TYR A 339 -3.01 -26.88 -15.66
N ILE A 340 -3.39 -27.86 -14.85
CA ILE A 340 -2.49 -28.54 -13.90
C ILE A 340 -1.39 -29.29 -14.66
N ASP A 341 -1.73 -30.05 -15.71
CA ASP A 341 -0.75 -30.74 -16.56
C ASP A 341 0.23 -29.75 -17.18
N PHE A 342 -0.26 -28.69 -17.80
CA PHE A 342 0.57 -27.66 -18.39
C PHE A 342 1.46 -26.96 -17.35
N GLY A 343 0.90 -26.59 -16.21
CA GLY A 343 1.66 -25.98 -15.11
C GLY A 343 2.79 -26.86 -14.59
N SER A 344 2.51 -28.16 -14.42
CA SER A 344 3.50 -29.16 -13.98
C SER A 344 4.62 -29.35 -15.03
N GLU A 345 4.27 -29.44 -16.30
CA GLU A 345 5.22 -29.62 -17.40
C GLU A 345 6.15 -28.41 -17.57
N HIS A 346 5.64 -27.20 -17.36
CA HIS A 346 6.38 -25.96 -17.61
C HIS A 346 6.93 -25.29 -16.33
N GLY A 347 6.92 -25.98 -15.20
CA GLY A 347 7.59 -25.54 -13.97
C GLY A 347 6.91 -24.37 -13.28
N PHE A 348 5.59 -24.31 -13.32
CA PHE A 348 4.79 -23.41 -12.47
C PHE A 348 4.58 -24.04 -11.08
N ASP A 349 4.39 -23.20 -10.09
CA ASP A 349 4.13 -23.63 -8.71
C ASP A 349 2.64 -23.83 -8.44
N GLY A 350 1.77 -23.19 -9.23
CA GLY A 350 0.34 -23.24 -9.00
C GLY A 350 -0.54 -22.94 -10.20
N VAL A 351 -1.82 -23.28 -10.06
CA VAL A 351 -2.90 -22.94 -10.99
C VAL A 351 -3.97 -22.16 -10.25
N LEU A 352 -4.25 -20.95 -10.71
CA LEU A 352 -5.36 -20.11 -10.25
C LEU A 352 -6.65 -20.54 -10.95
N VAL A 353 -7.69 -20.82 -10.17
CA VAL A 353 -8.99 -21.23 -10.67
C VAL A 353 -10.02 -20.15 -10.36
N GLU A 354 -10.35 -19.32 -11.33
CA GLU A 354 -11.48 -18.39 -11.25
C GLU A 354 -12.77 -19.09 -11.72
N GLY A 355 -13.92 -18.67 -11.22
CA GLY A 355 -15.20 -19.29 -11.57
C GLY A 355 -15.51 -20.62 -10.85
N TRP A 356 -14.67 -21.04 -9.89
CA TRP A 356 -14.80 -22.33 -9.21
C TRP A 356 -15.99 -22.43 -8.25
N ASN A 357 -16.50 -21.31 -7.78
CA ASN A 357 -17.46 -21.18 -6.69
C ASN A 357 -18.79 -20.55 -7.15
N LYS A 358 -19.81 -20.64 -6.31
CA LYS A 358 -21.11 -20.00 -6.52
C LYS A 358 -20.96 -18.47 -6.62
N GLY A 359 -21.72 -17.83 -7.53
CA GLY A 359 -21.89 -16.38 -7.65
C GLY A 359 -21.59 -15.81 -9.04
N TRP A 360 -21.04 -16.62 -9.95
CA TRP A 360 -20.62 -16.18 -11.27
C TRP A 360 -21.72 -16.23 -12.35
N ASP A 361 -22.84 -16.88 -12.06
CA ASP A 361 -23.98 -17.02 -13.00
C ASP A 361 -24.86 -15.77 -13.07
N GLN A 362 -24.64 -14.82 -12.18
CA GLN A 362 -25.40 -13.59 -12.09
C GLN A 362 -24.59 -12.40 -12.61
N ASN A 363 -25.13 -11.22 -12.47
CA ASN A 363 -24.49 -9.98 -12.91
C ASN A 363 -23.39 -9.55 -11.93
N TRP A 364 -22.30 -10.32 -11.86
CA TRP A 364 -21.22 -10.16 -10.89
C TRP A 364 -20.28 -8.99 -11.18
N CYS A 365 -20.29 -8.47 -12.43
CA CYS A 365 -19.40 -7.41 -12.89
C CYS A 365 -20.19 -6.17 -13.35
N CYS A 366 -19.59 -5.04 -13.16
CA CYS A 366 -19.82 -3.80 -13.92
C CYS A 366 -21.07 -2.98 -13.57
N ASN A 367 -22.00 -3.48 -12.78
CA ASN A 367 -23.21 -2.73 -12.36
C ASN A 367 -23.27 -2.42 -10.86
N GLY A 368 -22.24 -2.75 -10.08
CA GLY A 368 -22.19 -2.50 -8.64
C GLY A 368 -23.15 -3.36 -7.80
N GLU A 369 -23.75 -4.39 -8.38
CA GLU A 369 -24.73 -5.27 -7.76
C GLU A 369 -24.22 -6.70 -7.62
N GLY A 370 -22.89 -6.87 -7.54
CA GLY A 370 -22.29 -8.18 -7.37
C GLY A 370 -22.95 -8.95 -6.26
N GLU A 371 -23.66 -10.03 -6.64
CA GLU A 371 -24.52 -10.76 -5.73
C GLU A 371 -23.80 -11.96 -5.14
N ASP A 372 -24.20 -12.34 -3.96
CA ASP A 372 -24.09 -13.62 -3.25
C ASP A 372 -22.96 -14.59 -3.62
N PHE A 373 -21.72 -14.09 -3.79
CA PHE A 373 -20.57 -14.98 -3.86
C PHE A 373 -20.50 -15.86 -2.60
N GLY A 374 -20.38 -17.17 -2.83
CA GLY A 374 -20.18 -18.15 -1.77
C GLY A 374 -18.73 -18.65 -1.79
N PHE A 375 -17.91 -18.22 -0.83
CA PHE A 375 -16.46 -18.44 -0.82
C PHE A 375 -16.01 -19.83 -0.34
N TYR A 376 -16.93 -20.75 -0.10
CA TYR A 376 -16.68 -22.14 0.28
C TYR A 376 -17.71 -23.13 -0.33
N HIS A 377 -18.37 -22.69 -1.39
CA HIS A 377 -19.37 -23.48 -2.12
C HIS A 377 -18.90 -23.68 -3.56
N PRO A 378 -18.29 -24.83 -3.89
CA PRO A 378 -17.88 -25.13 -5.27
C PRO A 378 -19.06 -25.11 -6.24
N HIS A 379 -18.78 -24.74 -7.47
CA HIS A 379 -19.72 -24.89 -8.58
C HIS A 379 -19.98 -26.38 -8.84
N PRO A 380 -21.20 -26.83 -9.28
CA PRO A 380 -21.53 -28.24 -9.44
C PRO A 380 -20.63 -29.03 -10.40
N ASP A 381 -20.04 -28.39 -11.41
CA ASP A 381 -19.14 -29.02 -12.38
C ASP A 381 -17.64 -28.88 -12.02
N PHE A 382 -17.34 -28.36 -10.82
CA PHE A 382 -16.01 -28.29 -10.23
C PHE A 382 -15.84 -29.27 -9.05
N ASP A 383 -15.31 -30.46 -9.32
CA ASP A 383 -14.97 -31.42 -8.26
C ASP A 383 -13.64 -31.04 -7.59
N HIS A 384 -13.75 -30.24 -6.54
CA HIS A 384 -12.59 -29.76 -5.79
C HIS A 384 -11.73 -30.91 -5.21
N LYS A 385 -12.36 -32.02 -4.80
CA LYS A 385 -11.63 -33.17 -4.22
C LYS A 385 -10.78 -33.86 -5.29
N LEU A 386 -11.35 -34.07 -6.48
CA LEU A 386 -10.63 -34.66 -7.60
C LEU A 386 -9.49 -33.77 -8.06
N VAL A 387 -9.78 -32.47 -8.30
CA VAL A 387 -8.78 -31.47 -8.71
C VAL A 387 -7.63 -31.37 -7.72
N ARG A 388 -7.93 -31.31 -6.43
CA ARG A 388 -6.91 -31.25 -5.38
C ARG A 388 -6.00 -32.49 -5.37
N ASN A 389 -6.57 -33.69 -5.49
CA ASN A 389 -5.79 -34.92 -5.50
C ASN A 389 -4.90 -34.97 -6.74
N TYR A 390 -5.44 -34.64 -7.90
CA TYR A 390 -4.69 -34.58 -9.14
C TYR A 390 -3.55 -33.55 -9.10
N ALA A 391 -3.83 -32.34 -8.60
CA ALA A 391 -2.81 -31.32 -8.42
C ALA A 391 -1.66 -31.78 -7.52
N LYS A 392 -1.99 -32.52 -6.43
CA LYS A 392 -0.99 -33.11 -5.54
C LYS A 392 -0.13 -34.14 -6.24
N GLU A 393 -0.72 -35.04 -7.06
CA GLU A 393 0.01 -36.04 -7.86
C GLU A 393 0.99 -35.36 -8.84
N LYS A 394 0.61 -34.22 -9.40
CA LYS A 394 1.41 -33.43 -10.34
C LYS A 394 2.36 -32.44 -9.66
N ASN A 395 2.39 -32.39 -8.33
CA ASN A 395 3.18 -31.43 -7.54
C ASN A 395 2.87 -29.95 -7.88
N ILE A 396 1.62 -29.65 -8.14
CA ILE A 396 1.09 -28.31 -8.40
C ILE A 396 0.17 -27.89 -7.26
N ARG A 397 0.23 -26.60 -6.88
CA ARG A 397 -0.69 -26.01 -5.90
C ARG A 397 -1.93 -25.46 -6.59
N ILE A 398 -3.08 -25.57 -5.93
CA ILE A 398 -4.26 -24.80 -6.33
C ILE A 398 -4.18 -23.44 -5.65
N VAL A 399 -4.27 -22.39 -6.43
CA VAL A 399 -4.46 -21.01 -5.98
C VAL A 399 -5.97 -20.75 -6.01
N GLY A 400 -6.53 -20.46 -4.83
CA GLY A 400 -7.95 -20.13 -4.70
C GLY A 400 -8.25 -18.72 -5.22
N HIS A 401 -9.51 -18.47 -5.52
CA HIS A 401 -10.00 -17.16 -5.94
C HIS A 401 -11.23 -16.75 -5.12
N HIS A 402 -11.20 -15.56 -4.57
CA HIS A 402 -12.31 -14.94 -3.84
C HIS A 402 -12.64 -13.60 -4.51
N GLU A 403 -13.46 -13.63 -5.57
CA GLU A 403 -14.03 -12.40 -6.12
C GLU A 403 -15.14 -11.88 -5.21
N THR A 404 -15.07 -10.63 -4.83
CA THR A 404 -16.03 -10.03 -3.91
C THR A 404 -17.13 -9.23 -4.61
N GLY A 405 -16.88 -8.83 -5.86
CA GLY A 405 -17.75 -7.88 -6.59
C GLY A 405 -17.96 -6.58 -5.80
N THR A 406 -17.03 -6.21 -4.93
CA THR A 406 -17.12 -5.11 -3.95
C THR A 406 -18.18 -5.26 -2.87
N GLN A 407 -18.77 -6.47 -2.70
CA GLN A 407 -19.72 -6.78 -1.62
C GLN A 407 -18.97 -7.13 -0.33
N ILE A 408 -18.42 -6.09 0.32
CA ILE A 408 -17.50 -6.22 1.45
C ILE A 408 -18.15 -6.94 2.63
N GLU A 409 -19.39 -6.57 2.99
CA GLU A 409 -20.10 -7.18 4.13
C GLU A 409 -20.40 -8.66 3.89
N ASN A 410 -20.77 -9.04 2.66
CA ASN A 410 -20.94 -10.45 2.28
C ASN A 410 -19.64 -11.24 2.45
N TYR A 411 -18.50 -10.71 1.96
CA TYR A 411 -17.23 -11.37 2.11
C TYR A 411 -16.79 -11.46 3.58
N GLU A 412 -16.91 -10.38 4.33
CA GLU A 412 -16.55 -10.34 5.75
C GLU A 412 -17.35 -11.30 6.62
N SER A 413 -18.61 -11.51 6.31
CA SER A 413 -19.47 -12.48 7.02
C SER A 413 -19.02 -13.93 6.83
N GLN A 414 -18.30 -14.23 5.75
CA GLN A 414 -17.85 -15.56 5.36
C GLN A 414 -16.35 -15.83 5.60
N LEU A 415 -15.55 -14.83 6.01
CA LEU A 415 -14.08 -14.92 6.05
C LEU A 415 -13.55 -16.15 6.79
N ASP A 416 -14.03 -16.42 8.01
CA ASP A 416 -13.57 -17.58 8.79
C ASP A 416 -13.93 -18.90 8.12
N SER A 417 -15.14 -19.04 7.56
CA SER A 417 -15.59 -20.24 6.84
C SER A 417 -14.80 -20.44 5.54
N ALA A 418 -14.56 -19.37 4.79
CA ALA A 418 -13.83 -19.38 3.54
C ALA A 418 -12.36 -19.81 3.73
N PHE A 419 -11.65 -19.22 4.68
CA PHE A 419 -10.27 -19.60 4.94
C PHE A 419 -10.13 -20.95 5.66
N ALA A 420 -11.11 -21.35 6.49
CA ALA A 420 -11.17 -22.70 7.02
C ALA A 420 -11.36 -23.74 5.90
N TYR A 421 -12.17 -23.43 4.89
CA TYR A 421 -12.33 -24.26 3.70
C TYR A 421 -11.00 -24.37 2.92
N CYS A 422 -10.31 -23.26 2.68
CA CYS A 422 -9.00 -23.24 2.05
C CYS A 422 -8.00 -24.13 2.80
N LYS A 423 -7.88 -23.97 4.12
CA LYS A 423 -6.98 -24.80 4.94
C LYS A 423 -7.28 -26.28 4.85
N ARG A 424 -8.56 -26.68 4.97
CA ARG A 424 -9.00 -28.12 4.87
C ARG A 424 -8.70 -28.71 3.50
N ASN A 425 -8.71 -27.91 2.46
CA ASN A 425 -8.47 -28.34 1.08
C ASN A 425 -7.04 -28.14 0.59
N GLY A 426 -6.12 -27.71 1.47
CA GLY A 426 -4.71 -27.54 1.13
C GLY A 426 -4.41 -26.31 0.27
N ILE A 427 -5.37 -25.39 0.13
CA ILE A 427 -5.18 -24.10 -0.56
C ILE A 427 -4.41 -23.16 0.38
N ARG A 428 -3.19 -22.80 -0.02
CA ARG A 428 -2.28 -21.95 0.77
C ARG A 428 -2.14 -20.53 0.23
N VAL A 429 -2.68 -20.26 -0.94
CA VAL A 429 -2.68 -18.95 -1.57
C VAL A 429 -4.06 -18.67 -2.12
N VAL A 430 -4.58 -17.48 -1.87
CA VAL A 430 -5.86 -17.00 -2.41
C VAL A 430 -5.63 -15.66 -3.08
N LYS A 431 -6.06 -15.54 -4.34
CA LYS A 431 -6.25 -14.27 -5.02
C LYS A 431 -7.60 -13.69 -4.58
N THR A 432 -7.62 -12.47 -4.06
CA THR A 432 -8.86 -11.74 -3.78
C THR A 432 -9.10 -10.72 -4.87
N GLY A 433 -10.33 -10.58 -5.36
CA GLY A 433 -10.75 -9.60 -6.35
C GLY A 433 -11.82 -8.65 -5.81
N TYR A 434 -11.83 -7.43 -6.33
CA TYR A 434 -12.77 -6.37 -5.97
C TYR A 434 -13.25 -5.67 -7.23
N VAL A 435 -13.62 -6.44 -8.24
CA VAL A 435 -14.16 -5.94 -9.51
C VAL A 435 -15.43 -5.15 -9.25
N ASN A 436 -15.77 -4.25 -10.09
CA ASN A 436 -16.86 -3.28 -10.10
C ASN A 436 -16.39 -1.84 -9.85
N ASP A 437 -17.31 -0.89 -10.04
CA ASP A 437 -17.07 0.52 -9.74
C ASP A 437 -16.92 0.76 -8.24
N GLY A 438 -15.78 0.36 -7.74
CA GLY A 438 -15.44 0.48 -6.33
C GLY A 438 -14.93 1.83 -5.89
N SER A 439 -14.71 2.80 -6.79
CA SER A 439 -14.03 4.05 -6.40
C SER A 439 -14.74 4.78 -5.27
N LYS A 440 -16.06 5.00 -5.38
CA LYS A 440 -16.91 5.61 -4.35
C LYS A 440 -18.22 4.84 -4.14
N ASN A 441 -18.29 3.59 -4.47
CA ASN A 441 -19.50 2.79 -4.43
C ASN A 441 -19.43 1.59 -3.49
N ILE A 442 -18.43 1.54 -2.62
CA ILE A 442 -18.33 0.48 -1.62
C ILE A 442 -19.49 0.63 -0.64
N LYS A 443 -20.43 -0.31 -0.69
CA LYS A 443 -21.60 -0.31 0.19
C LYS A 443 -21.20 -0.68 1.62
N ARG A 444 -21.70 0.07 2.58
CA ARG A 444 -21.59 -0.19 4.02
C ARG A 444 -22.90 0.09 4.71
N THR A 445 -23.37 -0.85 5.51
CA THR A 445 -24.55 -0.68 6.35
C THR A 445 -24.16 0.08 7.64
N GLY A 446 -24.80 1.21 7.87
CA GLY A 446 -24.61 1.98 9.10
C GLY A 446 -25.35 1.37 10.30
N ALA A 447 -24.99 1.79 11.50
CA ALA A 447 -25.70 1.40 12.73
C ALA A 447 -27.19 1.82 12.72
N ASP A 448 -27.54 2.80 11.90
CA ASP A 448 -28.92 3.26 11.66
C ASP A 448 -29.66 2.43 10.59
N GLY A 449 -29.04 1.38 10.06
CA GLY A 449 -29.58 0.51 9.00
C GLY A 449 -29.53 1.10 7.59
N LYS A 450 -29.02 2.31 7.42
CA LYS A 450 -28.88 2.93 6.09
C LYS A 450 -27.65 2.46 5.36
N ILE A 451 -27.72 2.43 4.03
CA ILE A 451 -26.59 2.11 3.15
C ILE A 451 -25.82 3.40 2.84
N TYR A 452 -24.54 3.38 3.17
CA TYR A 452 -23.56 4.41 2.84
C TYR A 452 -22.66 3.93 1.71
N LYS A 453 -22.14 4.88 0.93
CA LYS A 453 -21.19 4.61 -0.14
C LYS A 453 -19.82 5.18 0.22
N GLU A 454 -18.90 4.28 0.48
CA GLU A 454 -17.54 4.63 0.93
C GLU A 454 -16.54 4.62 -0.22
N TRP A 455 -15.43 5.34 -0.05
CA TRP A 455 -14.32 5.31 -0.98
C TRP A 455 -13.49 4.03 -0.81
N HIS A 456 -13.07 3.44 -1.93
CA HIS A 456 -12.18 2.27 -1.95
C HIS A 456 -10.83 2.50 -1.20
N HIS A 457 -10.37 3.73 -1.13
CA HIS A 457 -9.12 4.11 -0.47
C HIS A 457 -9.34 4.73 0.92
N GLY A 458 -10.59 4.80 1.39
CA GLY A 458 -10.95 5.31 2.71
C GLY A 458 -10.62 4.34 3.83
N GLN A 459 -10.74 4.82 5.08
CA GLN A 459 -10.45 4.04 6.28
C GLN A 459 -11.21 2.70 6.33
N TYR A 460 -12.47 2.65 5.91
CA TYR A 460 -13.29 1.43 5.90
C TYR A 460 -12.61 0.29 5.13
N MET A 461 -12.10 0.58 3.93
CA MET A 461 -11.42 -0.41 3.10
C MET A 461 -10.02 -0.74 3.62
N VAL A 462 -9.29 0.22 4.19
CA VAL A 462 -8.00 -0.05 4.86
C VAL A 462 -8.18 -1.09 5.96
N GLU A 463 -9.22 -0.95 6.77
CA GLU A 463 -9.56 -1.89 7.84
C GLU A 463 -10.01 -3.25 7.29
N HIS A 464 -10.79 -3.25 6.21
CA HIS A 464 -11.21 -4.46 5.51
C HIS A 464 -10.02 -5.28 4.99
N PHE A 465 -9.12 -4.69 4.21
CA PHE A 465 -7.96 -5.38 3.67
C PHE A 465 -7.07 -5.96 4.79
N ARG A 466 -6.94 -5.25 5.88
CA ARG A 466 -6.22 -5.73 7.05
C ARG A 466 -6.94 -6.91 7.72
N LYS A 467 -8.25 -6.84 7.88
CA LYS A 467 -9.07 -7.93 8.46
C LYS A 467 -8.96 -9.21 7.65
N VAL A 468 -9.02 -9.10 6.31
CA VAL A 468 -8.82 -10.24 5.39
C VAL A 468 -7.46 -10.87 5.62
N LEU A 469 -6.41 -10.07 5.64
CA LEU A 469 -5.02 -10.52 5.79
C LEU A 469 -4.78 -11.20 7.15
N GLU A 470 -5.27 -10.61 8.24
CA GLU A 470 -5.17 -11.15 9.59
C GLU A 470 -5.99 -12.45 9.74
N THR A 471 -7.18 -12.52 9.14
CA THR A 471 -8.00 -13.74 9.16
C THR A 471 -7.35 -14.85 8.35
N ALA A 472 -6.87 -14.57 7.14
CA ALA A 472 -6.16 -15.54 6.32
C ALA A 472 -4.93 -16.14 7.05
N ALA A 473 -4.19 -15.32 7.79
CA ALA A 473 -3.03 -15.77 8.57
C ALA A 473 -3.38 -16.79 9.64
N LYS A 474 -4.56 -16.70 10.29
CA LYS A 474 -5.03 -17.70 11.28
C LYS A 474 -5.19 -19.09 10.65
N TYR A 475 -5.49 -19.14 9.36
CA TYR A 475 -5.68 -20.37 8.59
C TYR A 475 -4.45 -20.75 7.75
N GLU A 476 -3.33 -20.04 7.90
CA GLU A 476 -2.09 -20.27 7.14
C GLU A 476 -2.31 -20.12 5.62
N VAL A 477 -3.00 -19.04 5.23
CA VAL A 477 -3.27 -18.71 3.83
C VAL A 477 -2.59 -17.38 3.49
N SER A 478 -1.85 -17.38 2.39
CA SER A 478 -1.27 -16.17 1.78
C SER A 478 -2.28 -15.49 0.86
N ILE A 479 -2.18 -14.17 0.72
CA ILE A 479 -3.10 -13.37 -0.08
C ILE A 479 -2.35 -12.67 -1.20
N VAL A 480 -2.90 -12.78 -2.40
CA VAL A 480 -2.63 -11.93 -3.57
C VAL A 480 -3.84 -11.04 -3.75
N VAL A 481 -3.67 -9.72 -3.72
CA VAL A 481 -4.80 -8.78 -3.77
C VAL A 481 -4.87 -8.12 -5.14
N HIS A 482 -5.99 -8.29 -5.84
CA HIS A 482 -6.34 -7.54 -7.04
C HIS A 482 -7.27 -6.37 -6.71
N GLU A 483 -7.32 -5.36 -7.55
CA GLU A 483 -7.96 -4.07 -7.28
C GLU A 483 -7.65 -3.54 -5.86
N PRO A 484 -6.39 -3.58 -5.42
CA PRO A 484 -6.03 -3.32 -4.03
C PRO A 484 -6.09 -1.83 -3.69
N ILE A 485 -6.02 -1.57 -2.40
CA ILE A 485 -5.40 -0.33 -1.93
C ILE A 485 -3.87 -0.43 -2.07
N LYS A 486 -3.18 0.70 -2.28
CA LYS A 486 -1.71 0.73 -2.42
C LYS A 486 -0.99 -0.04 -1.31
N ASP A 487 0.15 -0.63 -1.64
CA ASP A 487 1.01 -1.23 -0.62
C ASP A 487 1.74 -0.13 0.17
N THR A 488 1.92 -0.36 1.45
CA THR A 488 2.61 0.53 2.38
C THR A 488 3.62 -0.22 3.26
N GLY A 489 4.10 -1.38 2.76
CA GLY A 489 5.09 -2.20 3.42
C GLY A 489 4.54 -3.16 4.47
N LEU A 490 3.22 -3.38 4.53
CA LEU A 490 2.58 -4.27 5.50
C LEU A 490 3.09 -5.72 5.43
N ARG A 491 3.71 -6.14 4.31
CA ARG A 491 4.34 -7.45 4.16
C ARG A 491 5.46 -7.72 5.18
N ARG A 492 6.04 -6.70 5.81
CA ARG A 492 6.94 -6.87 6.95
C ARG A 492 6.20 -7.40 8.17
N THR A 493 5.04 -6.84 8.45
CA THR A 493 4.22 -7.17 9.63
C THR A 493 3.40 -8.43 9.42
N TYR A 494 2.88 -8.61 8.21
CA TYR A 494 2.06 -9.74 7.78
C TYR A 494 2.62 -10.32 6.47
N PRO A 495 3.67 -11.15 6.55
CA PRO A 495 4.34 -11.69 5.36
C PRO A 495 3.48 -12.63 4.51
N ASN A 496 2.30 -13.01 4.96
CA ASN A 496 1.31 -13.71 4.15
C ASN A 496 0.62 -12.80 3.10
N MET A 497 0.87 -11.51 3.10
CA MET A 497 0.56 -10.62 1.98
C MET A 497 1.69 -10.73 0.94
N VAL A 498 1.52 -11.59 -0.06
CA VAL A 498 2.62 -11.94 -0.99
C VAL A 498 2.67 -11.10 -2.24
N SER A 499 1.54 -10.53 -2.68
CA SER A 499 1.52 -9.62 -3.83
C SER A 499 0.25 -8.77 -3.84
N ARG A 500 0.33 -7.67 -4.57
CA ARG A 500 -0.81 -6.80 -4.93
C ARG A 500 -0.67 -6.40 -6.38
N GLU A 501 -1.78 -6.34 -7.11
CA GLU A 501 -1.80 -5.71 -8.43
C GLU A 501 -1.52 -4.20 -8.33
N GLY A 502 -2.53 -3.38 -8.20
CA GLY A 502 -2.43 -1.94 -7.92
C GLY A 502 -1.65 -1.13 -8.95
N ALA A 503 -1.67 -1.57 -10.20
CA ALA A 503 -1.26 -0.84 -11.39
C ALA A 503 -1.87 -1.52 -12.62
N ARG A 504 -1.89 -0.83 -13.74
CA ARG A 504 -2.31 -1.38 -15.01
C ARG A 504 -1.37 -2.52 -15.42
N GLY A 505 -1.88 -3.76 -15.35
CA GLY A 505 -1.16 -4.99 -15.64
C GLY A 505 -1.26 -5.43 -17.12
N GLN A 506 -0.71 -6.61 -17.43
CA GLN A 506 -0.71 -7.16 -18.79
C GLN A 506 -2.11 -7.51 -19.28
N GLU A 507 -3.07 -7.75 -18.43
CA GLU A 507 -4.46 -8.04 -18.80
C GLU A 507 -5.07 -6.99 -19.71
N PHE A 508 -4.66 -5.73 -19.60
CA PHE A 508 -5.11 -4.65 -20.47
C PHE A 508 -4.70 -4.84 -21.93
N ASN A 509 -3.73 -5.70 -22.21
CA ASN A 509 -3.39 -6.09 -23.58
C ASN A 509 -4.40 -7.10 -24.16
N GLY A 510 -5.23 -7.72 -23.32
CA GLY A 510 -6.19 -8.76 -23.72
C GLY A 510 -7.62 -8.28 -23.90
N PHE A 511 -8.06 -7.24 -23.22
CA PHE A 511 -9.45 -6.80 -23.26
C PHE A 511 -9.68 -5.33 -23.64
N MET A 512 -8.63 -4.53 -23.69
CA MET A 512 -8.68 -3.19 -24.28
C MET A 512 -8.33 -3.27 -25.75
N GLY A 513 -8.91 -2.42 -26.59
CA GLY A 513 -8.59 -2.39 -28.01
C GLY A 513 -7.08 -2.22 -28.28
N ILE A 514 -6.63 -2.56 -29.47
CA ILE A 514 -5.21 -2.56 -29.86
C ILE A 514 -4.51 -1.21 -29.60
N ASN A 515 -5.25 -0.12 -29.63
CA ASN A 515 -4.73 1.23 -29.37
C ASN A 515 -4.54 1.52 -27.87
N ASP A 516 -5.14 0.71 -27.00
CA ASP A 516 -5.12 0.88 -25.55
C ASP A 516 -4.18 -0.08 -24.83
N ASN A 517 -3.36 -0.81 -25.57
CA ASN A 517 -2.37 -1.72 -25.00
C ASN A 517 -1.31 -1.00 -24.18
N ASN A 518 -0.74 -1.70 -23.19
CA ASN A 518 0.41 -1.21 -22.47
C ASN A 518 1.59 -0.97 -23.41
N LYS A 519 2.08 0.25 -23.41
CA LYS A 519 3.28 0.62 -24.19
C LYS A 519 4.54 0.26 -23.41
N PRO A 520 5.69 0.02 -24.07
CA PRO A 520 6.95 -0.31 -23.39
C PRO A 520 7.37 0.70 -22.31
N ASN A 521 7.09 1.99 -22.51
CA ASN A 521 7.40 3.03 -21.52
C ASN A 521 6.61 2.87 -20.22
N HIS A 522 5.38 2.31 -20.26
CA HIS A 522 4.63 2.02 -19.05
C HIS A 522 5.34 0.97 -18.18
N THR A 523 5.75 -0.16 -18.77
CA THR A 523 6.41 -1.23 -18.02
C THR A 523 7.77 -0.79 -17.46
N THR A 524 8.50 0.04 -18.21
CA THR A 524 9.85 0.49 -17.80
C THR A 524 9.84 1.55 -16.69
N ILE A 525 8.73 2.24 -16.46
CA ILE A 525 8.63 3.21 -15.35
C ILE A 525 8.06 2.61 -14.07
N LEU A 526 7.42 1.44 -14.12
CA LEU A 526 6.85 0.79 -12.92
C LEU A 526 7.87 0.59 -11.78
N PRO A 527 9.14 0.21 -12.03
CA PRO A 527 10.16 0.09 -10.98
C PRO A 527 10.36 1.38 -10.17
N PHE A 528 10.17 2.53 -10.78
CA PHE A 528 10.43 3.85 -10.20
C PHE A 528 9.15 4.55 -9.69
N THR A 529 8.01 3.90 -9.82
CA THR A 529 6.69 4.40 -9.42
C THR A 529 5.98 3.36 -8.57
N ARG A 530 5.15 2.49 -9.15
CA ARG A 530 4.35 1.50 -8.43
C ARG A 530 5.18 0.52 -7.59
N LEU A 531 6.28 0.01 -8.14
CA LEU A 531 7.07 -1.03 -7.48
C LEU A 531 7.94 -0.52 -6.33
N VAL A 532 8.08 0.81 -6.16
CA VAL A 532 8.74 1.41 -4.99
C VAL A 532 8.08 0.98 -3.69
N SER A 533 6.78 0.71 -3.71
CA SER A 533 6.04 0.27 -2.53
C SER A 533 6.14 -1.25 -2.28
N SER A 534 6.12 -2.07 -3.33
CA SER A 534 6.19 -3.54 -3.24
C SER A 534 6.24 -4.21 -4.61
N PRO A 535 6.58 -5.51 -4.68
CA PRO A 535 6.29 -6.34 -5.85
C PRO A 535 4.82 -6.28 -6.21
N MET A 536 4.51 -6.49 -7.50
CA MET A 536 3.14 -6.55 -7.98
C MET A 536 2.85 -7.86 -8.73
N ASP A 537 1.59 -8.25 -8.76
CA ASP A 537 1.06 -9.20 -9.73
C ASP A 537 0.78 -8.45 -11.03
N TYR A 538 1.61 -8.66 -12.04
CA TYR A 538 1.49 -7.98 -13.34
C TYR A 538 0.52 -8.70 -14.27
N THR A 539 -0.12 -9.79 -13.83
CA THR A 539 -1.02 -10.62 -14.65
C THR A 539 -0.37 -11.12 -15.93
N SER A 540 0.92 -11.46 -15.87
CA SER A 540 1.68 -12.03 -17.00
C SER A 540 1.30 -13.49 -17.24
N GLY A 541 1.70 -14.06 -18.40
CA GLY A 541 1.57 -15.50 -18.67
C GLY A 541 0.51 -15.86 -19.70
N ILE A 542 0.40 -15.07 -20.74
CA ILE A 542 -0.39 -15.40 -21.94
C ILE A 542 0.45 -16.28 -22.85
N PHE A 543 -0.02 -17.47 -23.17
CA PHE A 543 0.69 -18.41 -24.02
C PHE A 543 0.08 -18.56 -25.40
N ASN A 544 -1.25 -18.42 -25.54
CA ASN A 544 -1.92 -18.39 -26.83
C ASN A 544 -2.17 -16.94 -27.26
N LEU A 545 -1.40 -16.46 -28.23
CA LEU A 545 -1.48 -15.10 -28.75
C LEU A 545 -2.28 -15.00 -30.05
N THR A 546 -2.78 -16.12 -30.59
CA THR A 546 -3.40 -16.17 -31.89
C THR A 546 -4.92 -16.05 -31.87
N GLU A 547 -5.55 -16.19 -30.75
CA GLU A 547 -7.00 -16.24 -30.59
C GLU A 547 -7.56 -15.10 -29.74
N TYR A 548 -6.88 -13.96 -29.77
CA TYR A 548 -7.32 -12.79 -29.00
C TYR A 548 -8.56 -12.15 -29.63
N ARG A 549 -9.55 -11.90 -28.77
CA ARG A 549 -10.81 -11.23 -29.07
C ARG A 549 -10.68 -9.92 -29.82
N TYR A 550 -9.60 -9.17 -29.55
CA TYR A 550 -9.37 -7.83 -30.10
C TYR A 550 -8.32 -7.79 -31.21
N PHE A 551 -7.75 -8.93 -31.59
CA PHE A 551 -6.82 -9.03 -32.70
C PHE A 551 -7.46 -9.59 -33.98
N ALA A 552 -8.70 -10.05 -33.89
CA ALA A 552 -9.44 -10.46 -35.09
C ALA A 552 -9.90 -9.22 -35.86
N PRO A 553 -9.52 -9.08 -37.16
CA PRO A 553 -9.86 -7.90 -37.93
C PRO A 553 -11.35 -7.72 -38.24
N ASP A 554 -12.18 -8.69 -37.89
CA ASP A 554 -13.60 -8.75 -38.27
C ASP A 554 -14.58 -8.85 -37.09
N ASN A 555 -14.17 -8.41 -35.90
CA ASN A 555 -15.07 -8.36 -34.72
C ASN A 555 -15.30 -6.94 -34.23
#